data_98b640455ad947e3afdbf9023c2fbacb
#
_entry.id   98b640455ad947e3afdbf9023c2fbacb
#
_cell.length_a   1.000
_cell.length_b   1.000
_cell.length_c   1.000
_cell.angle_alpha   90.00
_cell.angle_beta   90.00
_cell.angle_gamma   90.00
#
_symmetry.space_group_name_H-M   'P 1'
#
loop_
_entity.id
_entity.type
_entity.pdbx_description
1 polymer ?
#
loop_
_entity_poly.entity_id
_entity_poly.type
_entity_poly.pdbx_seq_one_letter_code
_entity_poly.pdbx_strand_id
1 'polypeptide(L)'
;CLVGSEMCIRDSGYGDRYASGLLFWYHNCPVSQVCARMWDYSLEPTASLYHTQNALEPLHAQFDYLKNTVSVYNDYYQAFKDYKVTAEVYDLNSKKVWGKSQKIDIPEDGVVNDIFTIDFPQNITQVHFIKLRLFDTKGKEVANTFYWRSNDKYEGRKTLTGPTSSGFEDLSKLKQVQLKTRYQTYQEGDRHFIKAEIKNPSSTVAFFTQLQLLGQDKKPVRPSFYTDNFFSLLPGESKTVIIETAASDMPSEPTFVVKGWNIKPSSFKL
;
A
#
# COMPACT_ATOMS: atom_id res chain seq x y z
N CYS A 1 7.49 -6.50 -8.72
CA CYS A 1 8.19 -6.60 -7.42
C CYS A 1 7.49 -5.94 -6.23
N LEU A 2 6.73 -4.86 -6.41
CA LEU A 2 6.08 -4.17 -5.29
C LEU A 2 4.93 -4.97 -4.69
N VAL A 3 4.13 -5.60 -5.52
CA VAL A 3 3.11 -6.59 -5.11
C VAL A 3 3.76 -7.89 -4.62
N GLY A 4 4.96 -8.20 -5.11
CA GLY A 4 5.69 -9.41 -4.76
C GLY A 4 6.26 -9.43 -3.34
N SER A 5 6.53 -8.27 -2.71
CA SER A 5 7.06 -8.25 -1.34
C SER A 5 6.01 -8.73 -0.35
N GLU A 6 4.78 -8.26 -0.47
CA GLU A 6 3.66 -8.70 0.36
C GLU A 6 3.35 -10.19 0.13
N MET A 7 3.26 -10.63 -1.13
CA MET A 7 3.12 -12.02 -1.48
C MET A 7 4.21 -12.90 -0.85
N CYS A 8 5.50 -12.51 -0.98
CA CYS A 8 6.60 -13.31 -0.47
C CYS A 8 6.58 -13.44 1.05
N ILE A 9 6.13 -12.42 1.79
CA ILE A 9 6.14 -12.45 3.26
C ILE A 9 5.02 -13.35 3.79
N ARG A 10 3.82 -13.25 3.22
CA ARG A 10 2.65 -13.97 3.71
C ARG A 10 2.36 -15.27 2.95
N ASP A 11 2.63 -15.33 1.65
CA ASP A 11 2.42 -16.55 0.85
C ASP A 11 3.36 -17.69 1.23
N SER A 12 4.52 -17.41 1.83
CA SER A 12 5.35 -18.46 2.40
C SER A 12 4.73 -19.13 3.63
N GLY A 13 3.68 -18.55 4.21
CA GLY A 13 2.81 -19.19 5.20
C GLY A 13 1.69 -20.05 4.59
N TYR A 14 1.49 -20.02 3.26
CA TYR A 14 0.50 -20.84 2.57
C TYR A 14 1.01 -22.25 2.29
N GLY A 15 0.33 -23.21 2.83
CA GLY A 15 0.62 -24.62 2.68
C GLY A 15 1.23 -25.23 3.95
N ASP A 16 1.56 -26.52 3.88
CA ASP A 16 2.10 -27.32 4.99
C ASP A 16 3.52 -26.90 5.45
N ARG A 17 3.99 -25.72 5.02
CA ARG A 17 5.31 -25.20 5.32
C ARG A 17 5.22 -23.82 5.92
N TYR A 18 5.39 -23.74 7.22
CA TYR A 18 5.52 -22.46 7.93
C TYR A 18 6.86 -21.80 7.54
N ALA A 19 6.81 -20.67 6.87
CA ALA A 19 7.98 -19.82 6.72
C ALA A 19 8.20 -19.06 8.02
N SER A 20 9.34 -19.26 8.64
CA SER A 20 9.72 -18.62 9.90
C SER A 20 10.20 -17.18 9.72
N GLY A 21 10.35 -16.71 8.50
CA GLY A 21 10.79 -15.36 8.19
C GLY A 21 11.15 -15.14 6.72
N LEU A 22 11.45 -13.91 6.39
CA LEU A 22 11.88 -13.47 5.08
C LEU A 22 13.21 -12.73 5.17
N LEU A 23 14.19 -13.15 4.37
CA LEU A 23 15.48 -12.49 4.24
C LEU A 23 15.50 -11.66 2.95
N PHE A 24 15.68 -10.34 3.09
CA PHE A 24 15.84 -9.45 1.95
C PHE A 24 17.28 -9.44 1.47
N TRP A 25 17.50 -9.80 0.22
CA TRP A 25 18.79 -9.62 -0.44
C TRP A 25 18.89 -8.17 -0.93
N TYR A 26 19.79 -7.41 -0.35
CA TYR A 26 20.01 -5.99 -0.55
C TYR A 26 18.99 -5.04 0.11
N HIS A 27 19.43 -4.35 1.12
CA HIS A 27 18.66 -3.34 1.84
C HIS A 27 18.59 -2.02 1.06
N ASN A 28 19.68 -1.56 0.48
CA ASN A 28 19.81 -0.30 -0.28
C ASN A 28 20.56 -0.49 -1.60
N CYS A 29 20.57 0.55 -2.46
CA CYS A 29 21.29 0.58 -3.72
C CYS A 29 22.65 1.25 -3.57
N PRO A 30 23.76 0.66 -4.05
CA PRO A 30 25.07 1.31 -4.05
C PRO A 30 25.25 2.31 -5.18
N VAL A 31 24.37 2.30 -6.18
CA VAL A 31 24.37 3.21 -7.35
C VAL A 31 22.94 3.63 -7.68
N SER A 32 22.79 4.77 -8.37
CA SER A 32 21.49 5.22 -8.86
C SER A 32 20.98 4.25 -9.93
N GLN A 33 19.95 3.48 -9.59
CA GLN A 33 19.31 2.52 -10.50
C GLN A 33 17.86 2.26 -10.09
N VAL A 34 17.05 1.79 -11.02
CA VAL A 34 15.71 1.31 -10.71
C VAL A 34 15.84 -0.10 -10.10
N CYS A 35 15.53 -0.23 -8.83
CA CYS A 35 15.55 -1.50 -8.12
C CYS A 35 14.45 -1.58 -7.05
N ALA A 36 13.98 -2.79 -6.80
CA ALA A 36 12.99 -3.07 -5.75
C ALA A 36 13.71 -3.27 -4.40
N ARG A 37 14.16 -2.20 -3.79
CA ARG A 37 14.86 -2.20 -2.50
C ARG A 37 14.12 -1.34 -1.51
N MET A 38 14.40 -1.53 -0.21
CA MET A 38 13.77 -0.74 0.87
C MET A 38 14.16 0.74 0.78
N TRP A 39 15.42 1.01 0.42
CA TRP A 39 16.00 2.34 0.29
C TRP A 39 16.68 2.49 -1.06
N ASP A 40 16.50 3.64 -1.70
CA ASP A 40 17.22 3.95 -2.93
C ASP A 40 18.68 4.36 -2.66
N TYR A 41 19.42 4.70 -3.72
CA TYR A 41 20.79 5.21 -3.62
C TYR A 41 20.88 6.48 -2.76
N SER A 42 19.86 7.31 -2.80
CA SER A 42 19.78 8.57 -2.03
C SER A 42 19.33 8.36 -0.58
N LEU A 43 19.14 7.13 -0.12
CA LEU A 43 18.58 6.77 1.18
C LEU A 43 17.14 7.28 1.37
N GLU A 44 16.40 7.46 0.27
CA GLU A 44 14.96 7.68 0.33
C GLU A 44 14.23 6.34 0.47
N PRO A 45 13.23 6.25 1.36
CA PRO A 45 12.42 5.05 1.47
C PRO A 45 11.58 4.86 0.22
N THR A 46 11.61 3.65 -0.32
CA THR A 46 10.87 3.30 -1.53
C THR A 46 9.50 2.72 -1.20
N ALA A 47 8.68 2.52 -2.22
CA ALA A 47 7.39 1.84 -2.06
C ALA A 47 7.55 0.41 -1.49
N SER A 48 8.68 -0.26 -1.75
CA SER A 48 8.95 -1.59 -1.19
C SER A 48 8.98 -1.58 0.33
N LEU A 49 9.52 -0.51 0.96
CA LEU A 49 9.53 -0.37 2.41
C LEU A 49 8.11 -0.34 2.98
N TYR A 50 7.26 0.56 2.45
CA TYR A 50 5.91 0.75 3.00
C TYR A 50 4.98 -0.43 2.72
N HIS A 51 5.07 -1.04 1.54
CA HIS A 51 4.31 -2.26 1.26
C HIS A 51 4.76 -3.44 2.12
N THR A 52 6.07 -3.54 2.41
CA THR A 52 6.58 -4.53 3.36
C THR A 52 6.10 -4.24 4.79
N GLN A 53 6.15 -2.98 5.23
CA GLN A 53 5.62 -2.56 6.52
C GLN A 53 4.14 -2.96 6.68
N ASN A 54 3.31 -2.64 5.67
CA ASN A 54 1.89 -3.00 5.67
C ASN A 54 1.68 -4.52 5.69
N ALA A 55 2.52 -5.29 4.98
CA ALA A 55 2.44 -6.75 4.98
C ALA A 55 2.87 -7.39 6.31
N LEU A 56 3.68 -6.69 7.10
CA LEU A 56 4.15 -7.13 8.41
C LEU A 56 3.26 -6.62 9.57
N GLU A 57 2.15 -5.94 9.29
CA GLU A 57 1.21 -5.57 10.34
C GLU A 57 0.69 -6.83 11.06
N PRO A 58 0.69 -6.83 12.40
CA PRO A 58 0.34 -8.03 13.17
C PRO A 58 -1.08 -8.55 12.91
N LEU A 59 -2.01 -7.67 12.51
CA LEU A 59 -3.36 -8.04 12.10
C LEU A 59 -3.55 -7.63 10.65
N HIS A 60 -3.65 -8.60 9.73
CA HIS A 60 -3.57 -8.35 8.30
C HIS A 60 -4.58 -9.18 7.50
N ALA A 61 -5.25 -8.55 6.54
CA ALA A 61 -6.11 -9.23 5.56
C ALA A 61 -5.36 -9.34 4.22
N GLN A 62 -5.26 -10.56 3.70
CA GLN A 62 -4.47 -10.89 2.51
C GLN A 62 -5.31 -11.53 1.41
N PHE A 63 -4.95 -11.26 0.16
CA PHE A 63 -5.47 -11.89 -1.04
C PHE A 63 -4.47 -12.90 -1.60
N ASP A 64 -4.91 -14.13 -1.79
CA ASP A 64 -4.14 -15.18 -2.49
C ASP A 64 -4.38 -15.07 -4.00
N TYR A 65 -3.31 -14.76 -4.75
CA TYR A 65 -3.35 -14.62 -6.21
C TYR A 65 -3.56 -15.94 -6.95
N LEU A 66 -3.22 -17.09 -6.36
CA LEU A 66 -3.33 -18.38 -6.99
C LEU A 66 -4.73 -18.97 -6.84
N LYS A 67 -5.28 -18.87 -5.63
CA LYS A 67 -6.60 -19.40 -5.29
C LYS A 67 -7.72 -18.38 -5.46
N ASN A 68 -7.39 -17.09 -5.57
CA ASN A 68 -8.33 -15.97 -5.51
C ASN A 68 -9.11 -15.92 -4.18
N THR A 69 -8.52 -16.35 -3.08
CA THR A 69 -9.16 -16.36 -1.77
C THR A 69 -8.67 -15.24 -0.88
N VAL A 70 -9.44 -14.95 0.15
CA VAL A 70 -9.10 -13.98 1.20
C VAL A 70 -8.82 -14.71 2.49
N SER A 71 -7.74 -14.34 3.16
CA SER A 71 -7.34 -14.87 4.47
C SER A 71 -7.03 -13.72 5.43
N VAL A 72 -7.07 -13.99 6.73
CA VAL A 72 -6.71 -13.02 7.78
C VAL A 72 -5.68 -13.66 8.71
N TYR A 73 -4.59 -12.95 8.93
CA TYR A 73 -3.49 -13.31 9.82
C TYR A 73 -3.56 -12.49 11.10
N ASN A 74 -3.22 -13.11 12.21
CA ASN A 74 -3.14 -12.49 13.52
C ASN A 74 -1.89 -12.97 14.24
N ASP A 75 -0.92 -12.09 14.41
CA ASP A 75 0.34 -12.35 15.13
C ASP A 75 0.26 -11.82 16.59
N TYR A 76 -0.94 -11.38 17.05
CA TYR A 76 -1.15 -11.05 18.46
C TYR A 76 -1.49 -12.30 19.27
N TYR A 77 -0.98 -12.38 20.49
CA TYR A 77 -1.39 -13.38 21.50
C TYR A 77 -2.77 -13.03 22.11
N GLN A 78 -3.70 -12.67 21.25
CA GLN A 78 -5.08 -12.32 21.59
C GLN A 78 -6.00 -12.74 20.45
N ALA A 79 -7.05 -13.48 20.77
CA ALA A 79 -8.10 -13.81 19.82
C ALA A 79 -9.08 -12.63 19.63
N PHE A 80 -9.63 -12.50 18.43
CA PHE A 80 -10.65 -11.50 18.10
C PHE A 80 -11.91 -12.18 17.61
N LYS A 81 -13.07 -11.80 18.16
CA LYS A 81 -14.37 -12.39 17.82
C LYS A 81 -15.24 -11.41 17.03
N ASP A 82 -16.11 -11.94 16.17
CA ASP A 82 -17.08 -11.17 15.39
C ASP A 82 -16.47 -10.03 14.54
N TYR A 83 -15.23 -10.14 14.13
CA TYR A 83 -14.62 -9.20 13.21
C TYR A 83 -15.22 -9.39 11.82
N LYS A 84 -15.32 -8.30 11.06
CA LYS A 84 -15.86 -8.33 9.70
C LYS A 84 -14.76 -8.09 8.67
N VAL A 85 -14.46 -9.09 7.86
CA VAL A 85 -13.61 -8.92 6.68
C VAL A 85 -14.47 -8.59 5.46
N THR A 86 -13.99 -7.65 4.63
CA THR A 86 -14.62 -7.27 3.37
C THR A 86 -13.60 -7.31 2.24
N ALA A 87 -14.03 -7.74 1.07
CA ALA A 87 -13.29 -7.61 -0.16
C ALA A 87 -14.14 -6.93 -1.21
N GLU A 88 -13.57 -5.97 -1.90
CA GLU A 88 -14.21 -5.23 -2.98
C GLU A 88 -13.30 -5.19 -4.19
N VAL A 89 -13.87 -5.39 -5.37
CA VAL A 89 -13.15 -5.32 -6.65
C VAL A 89 -13.66 -4.12 -7.43
N TYR A 90 -12.71 -3.34 -7.95
CA TYR A 90 -12.97 -2.15 -8.75
C TYR A 90 -12.32 -2.30 -10.11
N ASP A 91 -13.02 -1.92 -11.16
CA ASP A 91 -12.46 -1.84 -12.51
C ASP A 91 -11.48 -0.64 -12.63
N LEU A 92 -10.82 -0.50 -13.76
CA LEU A 92 -9.88 0.60 -14.02
C LEU A 92 -10.56 1.98 -13.95
N ASN A 93 -11.88 2.06 -14.16
CA ASN A 93 -12.67 3.28 -14.04
C ASN A 93 -13.12 3.56 -12.61
N SER A 94 -12.65 2.77 -11.65
CA SER A 94 -12.98 2.87 -10.22
C SER A 94 -14.45 2.52 -9.89
N LYS A 95 -15.14 1.83 -10.79
CA LYS A 95 -16.47 1.30 -10.54
C LYS A 95 -16.34 -0.01 -9.76
N LYS A 96 -17.02 -0.10 -8.63
CA LYS A 96 -17.14 -1.36 -7.89
C LYS A 96 -17.92 -2.37 -8.73
N VAL A 97 -17.27 -3.48 -9.04
CA VAL A 97 -17.82 -4.54 -9.90
C VAL A 97 -18.15 -5.83 -9.13
N TRP A 98 -17.59 -5.98 -7.94
CA TRP A 98 -17.85 -7.10 -7.05
C TRP A 98 -17.59 -6.71 -5.60
N GLY A 99 -18.21 -7.40 -4.65
CA GLY A 99 -17.94 -7.22 -3.23
C GLY A 99 -18.58 -8.31 -2.38
N LYS A 100 -17.85 -8.71 -1.33
CA LYS A 100 -18.31 -9.68 -0.34
C LYS A 100 -17.82 -9.30 1.05
N SER A 101 -18.57 -9.67 2.06
CA SER A 101 -18.17 -9.50 3.45
C SER A 101 -18.58 -10.73 4.26
N GLN A 102 -17.77 -11.03 5.28
CA GLN A 102 -18.04 -12.15 6.18
C GLN A 102 -17.58 -11.79 7.58
N LYS A 103 -18.34 -12.22 8.59
CA LYS A 103 -17.92 -12.21 9.98
C LYS A 103 -17.06 -13.44 10.25
N ILE A 104 -16.01 -13.24 11.05
CA ILE A 104 -15.03 -14.28 11.39
C ILE A 104 -14.59 -14.12 12.83
N ASP A 105 -14.24 -15.24 13.44
CA ASP A 105 -13.43 -15.28 14.65
C ASP A 105 -11.98 -15.55 14.25
N ILE A 106 -11.07 -14.79 14.82
CA ILE A 106 -9.65 -14.83 14.49
C ILE A 106 -8.92 -15.39 15.71
N PRO A 107 -8.26 -16.56 15.61
CA PRO A 107 -7.51 -17.13 16.73
C PRO A 107 -6.32 -16.25 17.13
N GLU A 108 -5.83 -16.38 18.34
CA GLU A 108 -4.55 -15.83 18.76
C GLU A 108 -3.41 -16.53 18.01
N ASP A 109 -2.36 -15.77 17.66
CA ASP A 109 -1.17 -16.27 16.95
C ASP A 109 -1.53 -17.27 15.85
N GLY A 110 -2.44 -16.85 14.95
CA GLY A 110 -3.04 -17.77 14.01
C GLY A 110 -3.61 -17.15 12.76
N VAL A 111 -4.20 -17.99 11.93
CA VAL A 111 -4.72 -17.59 10.62
C VAL A 111 -6.12 -18.17 10.37
N VAL A 112 -6.97 -17.38 9.73
CA VAL A 112 -8.22 -17.83 9.13
C VAL A 112 -8.03 -17.87 7.62
N ASN A 113 -7.77 -19.08 7.10
CA ASN A 113 -7.49 -19.30 5.69
C ASN A 113 -8.78 -19.40 4.86
N ASP A 114 -8.67 -19.02 3.59
CA ASP A 114 -9.67 -19.28 2.53
C ASP A 114 -11.10 -18.92 2.96
N ILE A 115 -11.27 -17.75 3.63
CA ILE A 115 -12.55 -17.28 4.19
C ILE A 115 -13.62 -17.23 3.11
N PHE A 116 -13.27 -16.72 1.93
CA PHE A 116 -14.09 -16.77 0.71
C PHE A 116 -13.26 -16.50 -0.53
N THR A 117 -13.78 -16.95 -1.67
CA THR A 117 -13.19 -16.68 -2.99
C THR A 117 -13.74 -15.37 -3.57
N ILE A 118 -12.89 -14.63 -4.27
CA ILE A 118 -13.26 -13.47 -5.08
C ILE A 118 -13.62 -13.98 -6.48
N ASP A 119 -14.90 -13.82 -6.86
CA ASP A 119 -15.39 -14.18 -8.18
C ASP A 119 -15.25 -12.98 -9.11
N PHE A 120 -14.19 -12.95 -9.92
CA PHE A 120 -13.95 -11.86 -10.86
C PHE A 120 -14.96 -11.92 -12.03
N PRO A 121 -15.66 -10.81 -12.36
CA PRO A 121 -16.52 -10.76 -13.53
C PRO A 121 -15.74 -11.05 -14.82
N GLN A 122 -16.34 -11.80 -15.76
CA GLN A 122 -15.68 -12.16 -17.02
C GLN A 122 -15.25 -10.98 -17.88
N ASN A 123 -15.97 -9.86 -17.78
CA ASN A 123 -15.74 -8.63 -18.54
C ASN A 123 -15.06 -7.53 -17.72
N ILE A 124 -14.34 -7.88 -16.66
CA ILE A 124 -13.55 -6.92 -15.90
C ILE A 124 -12.44 -6.33 -16.77
N THR A 125 -12.06 -5.08 -16.50
CA THR A 125 -10.94 -4.42 -17.21
C THR A 125 -9.63 -5.18 -17.03
N GLN A 126 -8.72 -5.07 -18.03
CA GLN A 126 -7.42 -5.74 -18.00
C GLN A 126 -6.68 -5.49 -16.69
N VAL A 127 -6.61 -4.24 -16.25
CA VAL A 127 -6.13 -3.89 -14.91
C VAL A 127 -7.32 -3.55 -14.04
N HIS A 128 -7.30 -4.05 -12.81
CA HIS A 128 -8.34 -3.84 -11.82
C HIS A 128 -7.74 -3.81 -10.41
N PHE A 129 -8.53 -3.34 -9.44
CA PHE A 129 -8.08 -3.13 -8.07
C PHE A 129 -8.89 -3.98 -7.10
N ILE A 130 -8.23 -4.45 -6.04
CA ILE A 130 -8.85 -5.19 -4.95
C ILE A 130 -8.58 -4.42 -3.66
N LYS A 131 -9.63 -4.13 -2.90
CA LYS A 131 -9.53 -3.52 -1.58
C LYS A 131 -10.03 -4.50 -0.55
N LEU A 132 -9.17 -4.86 0.39
CA LEU A 132 -9.52 -5.63 1.58
C LEU A 132 -9.60 -4.68 2.76
N ARG A 133 -10.58 -4.90 3.64
CA ARG A 133 -10.69 -4.20 4.93
C ARG A 133 -11.11 -5.16 6.01
N LEU A 134 -10.56 -4.98 7.20
CA LEU A 134 -10.95 -5.67 8.39
C LEU A 134 -11.52 -4.66 9.40
N PHE A 135 -12.70 -4.96 9.93
CA PHE A 135 -13.38 -4.09 10.89
C PHE A 135 -13.58 -4.83 12.21
N ASP A 136 -13.41 -4.11 13.30
CA ASP A 136 -13.75 -4.59 14.63
C ASP A 136 -15.27 -4.64 14.87
N THR A 137 -15.67 -5.10 16.05
CA THR A 137 -17.10 -5.19 16.45
C THR A 137 -17.80 -3.85 16.55
N LYS A 138 -17.05 -2.73 16.66
CA LYS A 138 -17.58 -1.36 16.69
C LYS A 138 -17.67 -0.74 15.30
N GLY A 139 -17.23 -1.47 14.27
CA GLY A 139 -17.20 -0.99 12.88
C GLY A 139 -16.00 -0.09 12.56
N LYS A 140 -14.99 -0.03 13.43
CA LYS A 140 -13.74 0.66 13.16
C LYS A 140 -12.87 -0.20 12.24
N GLU A 141 -12.35 0.38 11.15
CA GLU A 141 -11.35 -0.26 10.30
C GLU A 141 -10.04 -0.41 11.08
N VAL A 142 -9.56 -1.65 11.21
CA VAL A 142 -8.36 -2.02 11.96
C VAL A 142 -7.22 -2.50 11.07
N ALA A 143 -7.52 -2.93 9.85
CA ALA A 143 -6.54 -3.24 8.82
C ALA A 143 -7.14 -3.04 7.43
N ASN A 144 -6.32 -2.65 6.47
CA ASN A 144 -6.71 -2.61 5.07
C ASN A 144 -5.51 -2.85 4.16
N THR A 145 -5.80 -3.47 3.01
CA THR A 145 -4.80 -3.76 1.98
C THR A 145 -5.37 -3.40 0.61
N PHE A 146 -4.52 -2.87 -0.26
CA PHE A 146 -4.89 -2.48 -1.60
C PHE A 146 -3.99 -3.18 -2.61
N TYR A 147 -4.61 -3.96 -3.50
CA TYR A 147 -3.93 -4.66 -4.58
C TYR A 147 -4.33 -4.10 -5.94
N TRP A 148 -3.43 -4.24 -6.90
CA TRP A 148 -3.72 -4.08 -8.33
C TRP A 148 -3.33 -5.34 -9.05
N ARG A 149 -4.18 -5.78 -9.96
CA ARG A 149 -4.05 -7.03 -10.67
C ARG A 149 -4.26 -6.83 -12.17
N SER A 150 -3.59 -7.66 -12.96
CA SER A 150 -3.84 -7.82 -14.39
C SER A 150 -4.56 -9.14 -14.65
N ASN A 151 -5.40 -9.18 -15.69
CA ASN A 151 -6.03 -10.42 -16.19
C ASN A 151 -5.06 -11.34 -16.91
N ASP A 152 -3.84 -10.89 -17.20
CA ASP A 152 -2.84 -11.75 -17.79
C ASP A 152 -2.60 -12.96 -16.87
N LYS A 153 -2.69 -14.14 -17.46
CA LYS A 153 -2.34 -15.34 -16.71
C LYS A 153 -0.90 -15.20 -16.26
N TYR A 154 -0.67 -15.31 -14.96
CA TYR A 154 0.66 -15.43 -14.40
C TYR A 154 1.26 -16.74 -14.91
N GLU A 155 1.76 -16.72 -16.12
CA GLU A 155 2.64 -17.76 -16.61
C GLU A 155 3.99 -17.48 -15.94
N GLY A 156 4.27 -18.20 -14.86
CA GLY A 156 5.50 -18.01 -14.07
C GLY A 156 6.72 -17.80 -14.97
N ARG A 157 7.72 -17.05 -14.51
CA ARG A 157 8.89 -16.59 -15.26
C ARG A 157 9.36 -17.61 -16.30
N LYS A 158 8.86 -17.52 -17.51
CA LYS A 158 9.30 -18.40 -18.61
C LYS A 158 10.67 -18.01 -19.14
N THR A 159 11.10 -16.75 -18.95
CA THR A 159 12.47 -16.33 -19.33
C THR A 159 12.92 -15.07 -18.59
N LEU A 160 14.18 -15.01 -18.19
CA LEU A 160 14.87 -13.80 -17.71
C LEU A 160 15.19 -12.80 -18.84
N THR A 161 14.87 -13.09 -20.10
CA THR A 161 15.46 -12.45 -21.28
C THR A 161 14.47 -12.01 -22.37
N GLY A 162 13.16 -12.03 -22.14
CA GLY A 162 12.17 -11.58 -23.13
C GLY A 162 11.42 -10.31 -22.72
N PRO A 163 10.95 -9.46 -23.67
CA PRO A 163 10.03 -8.39 -23.37
C PRO A 163 8.68 -9.01 -22.99
N THR A 164 8.47 -9.26 -21.72
CA THR A 164 7.16 -9.65 -21.20
C THR A 164 6.37 -8.37 -21.00
N SER A 165 5.25 -8.21 -21.72
CA SER A 165 4.19 -7.28 -21.32
C SER A 165 3.94 -7.47 -19.84
N SER A 166 3.97 -6.39 -19.07
CA SER A 166 3.70 -6.48 -17.63
C SER A 166 2.21 -6.73 -17.36
N GLY A 167 1.35 -6.56 -18.37
CA GLY A 167 -0.10 -6.59 -18.25
C GLY A 167 -0.68 -5.36 -17.54
N PHE A 168 0.17 -4.39 -17.18
CA PHE A 168 -0.22 -3.20 -16.42
C PHE A 168 -0.17 -1.90 -17.24
N GLU A 169 -0.01 -1.98 -18.56
CA GLU A 169 0.07 -0.82 -19.47
C GLU A 169 -1.18 0.07 -19.35
N ASP A 170 -2.33 -0.52 -19.06
CA ASP A 170 -3.59 0.19 -18.89
C ASP A 170 -3.62 1.15 -17.69
N LEU A 171 -2.69 1.04 -16.73
CA LEU A 171 -2.53 2.06 -15.69
C LEU A 171 -2.23 3.45 -16.26
N SER A 172 -1.63 3.53 -17.43
CA SER A 172 -1.38 4.79 -18.14
C SER A 172 -2.68 5.49 -18.60
N LYS A 173 -3.79 4.75 -18.68
CA LYS A 173 -5.13 5.27 -19.05
C LYS A 173 -5.88 5.89 -17.87
N LEU A 174 -5.37 5.77 -16.66
CA LEU A 174 -6.00 6.38 -15.49
C LEU A 174 -6.08 7.90 -15.66
N LYS A 175 -7.29 8.45 -15.46
CA LYS A 175 -7.49 9.90 -15.51
C LYS A 175 -6.72 10.57 -14.39
N GLN A 176 -6.16 11.74 -14.67
CA GLN A 176 -5.51 12.54 -13.63
C GLN A 176 -6.50 12.99 -12.57
N VAL A 177 -6.08 12.94 -11.32
CA VAL A 177 -6.84 13.38 -10.15
C VAL A 177 -6.12 14.50 -9.43
N GLN A 178 -6.90 15.40 -8.81
CA GLN A 178 -6.41 16.42 -7.89
C GLN A 178 -6.84 16.04 -6.48
N LEU A 179 -5.87 15.75 -5.62
CA LEU A 179 -6.13 15.46 -4.21
C LEU A 179 -6.40 16.76 -3.43
N LYS A 180 -7.25 16.67 -2.41
CA LYS A 180 -7.40 17.70 -1.39
C LYS A 180 -6.53 17.36 -0.20
N THR A 181 -5.70 18.29 0.20
CA THR A 181 -4.76 18.11 1.32
C THR A 181 -5.03 19.17 2.37
N ARG A 182 -5.16 18.73 3.62
CA ARG A 182 -5.12 19.56 4.82
C ARG A 182 -3.95 19.13 5.66
N TYR A 183 -3.27 20.06 6.31
CA TYR A 183 -2.15 19.70 7.16
C TYR A 183 -2.03 20.66 8.35
N GLN A 184 -1.38 20.18 9.37
CA GLN A 184 -0.95 20.97 10.52
C GLN A 184 0.47 20.54 10.90
N THR A 185 1.25 21.48 11.40
CA THR A 185 2.61 21.23 11.88
C THR A 185 2.65 21.42 13.40
N TYR A 186 3.46 20.61 14.06
CA TYR A 186 3.72 20.75 15.49
C TYR A 186 5.10 20.23 15.81
N GLN A 187 5.60 20.59 17.00
CA GLN A 187 6.90 20.14 17.51
C GLN A 187 6.70 19.46 18.86
N GLU A 188 7.38 18.36 19.07
CA GLU A 188 7.46 17.67 20.35
C GLU A 188 8.93 17.37 20.64
N GLY A 189 9.47 18.02 21.67
CA GLY A 189 10.89 17.94 21.99
C GLY A 189 11.78 18.42 20.83
N ASP A 190 12.67 17.54 20.38
CA ASP A 190 13.59 17.76 19.26
C ASP A 190 13.06 17.27 17.90
N ARG A 191 11.75 16.96 17.80
CA ARG A 191 11.12 16.44 16.60
C ARG A 191 10.08 17.39 16.04
N HIS A 192 10.09 17.56 14.72
CA HIS A 192 9.04 18.21 13.96
C HIS A 192 8.12 17.18 13.31
N PHE A 193 6.82 17.47 13.37
CA PHE A 193 5.77 16.65 12.82
C PHE A 193 4.91 17.44 11.84
N ILE A 194 4.54 16.80 10.74
CA ILE A 194 3.55 17.29 9.79
C ILE A 194 2.46 16.23 9.72
N LYS A 195 1.28 16.53 10.25
CA LYS A 195 0.10 15.68 10.14
C LYS A 195 -0.70 16.11 8.91
N ALA A 196 -0.66 15.31 7.86
CA ALA A 196 -1.33 15.58 6.60
C ALA A 196 -2.52 14.64 6.38
N GLU A 197 -3.72 15.19 6.16
CA GLU A 197 -4.91 14.47 5.72
C GLU A 197 -5.02 14.63 4.20
N ILE A 198 -4.96 13.52 3.49
CA ILE A 198 -5.03 13.44 2.03
C ILE A 198 -6.36 12.83 1.65
N LYS A 199 -7.19 13.55 0.89
CA LYS A 199 -8.50 13.09 0.43
C LYS A 199 -8.58 13.02 -1.08
N ASN A 200 -9.14 11.95 -1.61
CA ASN A 200 -9.50 11.81 -3.01
C ASN A 200 -10.96 12.23 -3.24
N PRO A 201 -11.24 13.46 -3.70
CA PRO A 201 -12.61 13.91 -3.97
C PRO A 201 -13.13 13.52 -5.36
N SER A 202 -12.29 12.87 -6.18
CA SER A 202 -12.62 12.53 -7.56
C SER A 202 -13.40 11.22 -7.66
N SER A 203 -13.90 10.92 -8.85
CA SER A 203 -14.52 9.63 -9.19
C SER A 203 -13.55 8.57 -9.68
N THR A 204 -12.24 8.86 -9.66
CA THR A 204 -11.18 7.96 -10.13
C THR A 204 -10.23 7.66 -8.99
N VAL A 205 -9.71 6.44 -8.92
CA VAL A 205 -8.69 6.06 -7.95
C VAL A 205 -7.48 6.98 -8.05
N ALA A 206 -7.01 7.48 -6.92
CA ALA A 206 -5.71 8.13 -6.80
C ALA A 206 -4.67 7.04 -6.55
N PHE A 207 -3.97 6.64 -7.59
CA PHE A 207 -3.09 5.49 -7.56
C PHE A 207 -1.67 5.88 -7.18
N PHE A 208 -1.10 5.15 -6.23
CA PHE A 208 0.31 5.23 -5.83
C PHE A 208 0.71 6.62 -5.35
N THR A 209 -0.04 7.14 -4.35
CA THR A 209 0.17 8.46 -3.74
C THR A 209 1.46 8.49 -2.94
N GLN A 210 2.36 9.39 -3.27
CA GLN A 210 3.63 9.63 -2.58
C GLN A 210 3.63 11.01 -1.92
N LEU A 211 4.07 11.06 -0.66
CA LEU A 211 4.41 12.29 0.05
C LEU A 211 5.93 12.41 0.14
N GLN A 212 6.45 13.63 0.02
CA GLN A 212 7.88 13.89 0.13
C GLN A 212 8.13 15.25 0.78
N LEU A 213 8.95 15.30 1.82
CA LEU A 213 9.40 16.54 2.45
C LEU A 213 10.66 17.00 1.74
N LEU A 214 10.65 18.26 1.28
CA LEU A 214 11.72 18.87 0.50
C LEU A 214 12.27 20.12 1.21
N GLY A 215 13.57 20.32 1.09
CA GLY A 215 14.23 21.56 1.42
C GLY A 215 14.09 22.62 0.33
N GLN A 216 14.66 23.80 0.58
CA GLN A 216 14.66 24.95 -0.34
C GLN A 216 15.31 24.61 -1.68
N ASP A 217 16.33 23.74 -1.70
CA ASP A 217 17.02 23.25 -2.88
C ASP A 217 16.24 22.16 -3.65
N LYS A 218 15.00 21.89 -3.25
CA LYS A 218 14.13 20.82 -3.76
C LYS A 218 14.69 19.40 -3.57
N LYS A 219 15.69 19.25 -2.69
CA LYS A 219 16.15 17.91 -2.30
C LYS A 219 15.35 17.38 -1.10
N PRO A 220 15.21 16.05 -0.99
CA PRO A 220 14.57 15.46 0.16
C PRO A 220 15.25 15.83 1.49
N VAL A 221 14.45 16.17 2.48
CA VAL A 221 14.91 16.31 3.87
C VAL A 221 15.14 14.91 4.45
N ARG A 222 16.32 14.67 4.97
CA ARG A 222 16.73 13.35 5.46
C ARG A 222 17.47 13.43 6.80
N PRO A 223 17.14 12.52 7.74
CA PRO A 223 16.08 11.52 7.65
C PRO A 223 14.68 12.13 7.80
N SER A 224 13.72 11.60 7.03
CA SER A 224 12.28 11.85 7.23
C SER A 224 11.54 10.53 7.28
N PHE A 225 10.66 10.37 8.27
CA PHE A 225 9.88 9.16 8.50
C PHE A 225 8.41 9.45 8.20
N TYR A 226 7.75 8.53 7.53
CA TYR A 226 6.35 8.65 7.17
C TYR A 226 5.59 7.45 7.76
N THR A 227 4.44 7.68 8.37
CA THR A 227 3.62 6.57 8.90
C THR A 227 3.10 5.66 7.79
N ASP A 228 2.93 6.20 6.58
CA ASP A 228 2.66 5.45 5.36
C ASP A 228 3.02 6.29 4.13
N ASN A 229 3.26 5.61 2.99
CA ASN A 229 3.56 6.28 1.73
C ASN A 229 3.26 5.33 0.56
N PHE A 230 3.18 5.85 -0.67
CA PHE A 230 2.87 5.07 -1.87
C PHE A 230 1.53 4.31 -1.81
N PHE A 231 0.57 4.82 -1.06
CA PHE A 231 -0.76 4.25 -0.92
C PHE A 231 -1.70 4.68 -2.04
N SER A 232 -2.83 3.97 -2.17
CA SER A 232 -3.88 4.32 -3.14
C SER A 232 -5.18 4.65 -2.42
N LEU A 233 -5.91 5.66 -2.95
CA LEU A 233 -7.20 6.09 -2.42
C LEU A 233 -8.30 5.90 -3.46
N LEU A 234 -9.29 5.11 -3.11
CA LEU A 234 -10.52 5.02 -3.90
C LEU A 234 -11.30 6.35 -3.86
N PRO A 235 -12.26 6.55 -4.77
CA PRO A 235 -13.14 7.73 -4.75
C PRO A 235 -13.76 7.98 -3.37
N GLY A 236 -13.59 9.19 -2.84
CA GLY A 236 -14.13 9.61 -1.54
C GLY A 236 -13.26 9.23 -0.33
N GLU A 237 -12.28 8.34 -0.46
CA GLU A 237 -11.41 7.95 0.65
C GLU A 237 -10.46 9.08 1.07
N SER A 238 -10.06 9.02 2.33
CA SER A 238 -9.00 9.86 2.89
C SER A 238 -8.04 9.03 3.74
N LYS A 239 -6.80 9.52 3.85
CA LYS A 239 -5.76 8.93 4.70
C LYS A 239 -5.00 10.03 5.41
N THR A 240 -4.71 9.80 6.69
CA THR A 240 -3.81 10.65 7.46
C THR A 240 -2.43 10.06 7.47
N VAL A 241 -1.44 10.86 7.13
CA VAL A 241 -0.01 10.50 7.19
C VAL A 241 0.67 11.49 8.13
N ILE A 242 1.52 11.00 9.01
CA ILE A 242 2.40 11.80 9.84
C ILE A 242 3.80 11.69 9.23
N ILE A 243 4.41 12.87 8.99
CA ILE A 243 5.80 12.99 8.56
C ILE A 243 6.57 13.50 9.78
N GLU A 244 7.65 12.82 10.13
CA GLU A 244 8.51 13.13 11.25
C GLU A 244 9.94 13.40 10.77
N THR A 245 10.59 14.45 11.31
CA THR A 245 12.01 14.72 11.10
C THR A 245 12.60 15.37 12.35
N ALA A 246 13.92 15.31 12.54
CA ALA A 246 14.55 16.03 13.64
C ALA A 246 14.47 17.54 13.42
N ALA A 247 14.34 18.32 14.50
CA ALA A 247 14.28 19.77 14.42
C ALA A 247 15.57 20.37 13.82
N SER A 248 16.72 19.73 14.08
CA SER A 248 18.01 20.10 13.48
C SER A 248 18.08 19.93 11.96
N ASP A 249 17.26 19.03 11.41
CA ASP A 249 17.26 18.68 9.99
C ASP A 249 16.17 19.41 9.22
N MET A 250 15.28 20.13 9.94
CA MET A 250 14.22 20.92 9.31
C MET A 250 14.82 22.17 8.66
N PRO A 251 14.70 22.34 7.33
CA PRO A 251 15.24 23.53 6.66
C PRO A 251 14.40 24.78 6.96
N SER A 252 14.96 25.95 6.64
CA SER A 252 14.30 27.26 6.89
C SER A 252 13.01 27.46 6.09
N GLU A 253 12.91 26.88 4.89
CA GLU A 253 11.74 26.97 4.02
C GLU A 253 11.34 25.57 3.51
N PRO A 254 10.81 24.74 4.42
CA PRO A 254 10.42 23.38 4.02
C PRO A 254 9.14 23.40 3.17
N THR A 255 9.08 22.43 2.29
CA THR A 255 7.92 22.22 1.43
C THR A 255 7.58 20.74 1.44
N PHE A 256 6.33 20.35 1.62
CA PHE A 256 5.96 18.99 1.33
C PHE A 256 5.16 18.87 0.04
N VAL A 257 5.42 17.82 -0.70
CA VAL A 257 4.83 17.54 -2.01
C VAL A 257 3.97 16.30 -1.91
N VAL A 258 2.78 16.36 -2.52
CA VAL A 258 1.91 15.21 -2.74
C VAL A 258 1.87 14.97 -4.25
N LYS A 259 2.26 13.77 -4.67
CA LYS A 259 2.32 13.35 -6.07
C LYS A 259 1.95 11.87 -6.19
N GLY A 260 1.90 11.31 -7.39
CA GLY A 260 1.62 9.89 -7.60
C GLY A 260 1.47 9.56 -9.07
N TRP A 261 1.06 8.33 -9.36
CA TRP A 261 0.98 7.83 -10.74
C TRP A 261 0.07 8.70 -11.63
N ASN A 262 -1.18 8.87 -11.20
CA ASN A 262 -2.18 9.68 -11.91
C ASN A 262 -2.58 10.93 -11.11
N ILE A 263 -1.72 11.41 -10.22
CA ILE A 263 -2.01 12.52 -9.32
C ILE A 263 -1.32 13.79 -9.83
N LYS A 264 -2.09 14.86 -9.98
CA LYS A 264 -1.52 16.18 -10.27
C LYS A 264 -0.71 16.64 -9.06
N PRO A 265 0.60 16.88 -9.21
CA PRO A 265 1.44 17.27 -8.08
C PRO A 265 0.95 18.54 -7.40
N SER A 266 0.97 18.53 -6.08
CA SER A 266 0.66 19.68 -5.23
C SER A 266 1.79 19.91 -4.23
N SER A 267 2.13 21.17 -3.97
CA SER A 267 3.23 21.57 -3.10
C SER A 267 2.71 22.53 -2.04
N PHE A 268 3.13 22.34 -0.81
CA PHE A 268 2.68 23.08 0.37
C PHE A 268 3.90 23.61 1.12
N LYS A 269 3.97 24.93 1.28
CA LYS A 269 4.98 25.57 2.16
C LYS A 269 4.56 25.36 3.62
N LEU A 270 5.52 25.04 4.45
CA LEU A 270 5.33 24.79 5.87
C LEU A 270 5.75 25.99 6.71
#